data_c05f2312f64a5be89c4a43041d6038c0
#
_entry.id   c05f2312f64a5be89c4a43041d6038c0
#
_cell.length_a   1.000
_cell.length_b   1.000
_cell.length_c   1.000
_cell.angle_alpha   90.00
_cell.angle_beta   90.00
_cell.angle_gamma   90.00
#
_symmetry.space_group_name_H-M   'P 1'
#
loop_
_entity.id
_entity.type
_entity.pdbx_description
1 polymer ?
#
loop_
_entity_poly.entity_id
_entity_poly.type
_entity_poly.pdbx_seq_one_letter_code
_entity_poly.pdbx_strand_id
1 'polypeptide(L)'
;MSRRSSAPSAQSKDKADRSSRRRTKYAGLAACATASLLLSACGGGGGDEDTTINWFINNALQAPIGEKCAADSGGAYDISIQLLPNNASGQREQILRRLAANDSGVDLISIDPPFMSELANADFLRPFTEEERAEFSEGVLRGPLEQSLFNDTMFAAPFYGNTQLLWYKKSVAEEAGLDMSQPVTWDQLIEAAEKTDTTVAVQGRRNESLMVWVNALVQSAGGTILSEGEAAETAEDVDATINSKAGQEAARIMRAIADSPASPPALSTAGEEESRAAFQADNGGFMVNWPYVWAAFAAGMEDGSLPKDFSEDVAWTRYPQVIEGQESSTPLGGISLGVGAFTDKADLVVEAIRCLRSVESQKAYMQTAGDPGAADELYDDPEIRKQFPMADQIREGLEDAGPRPITPFYGDVTAAIQDGYHPPDSLSEETTADTTASMIEAVLSNEQLL
;
A
#
# COMPACT_ATOMS: atom_id res chain seq x y z
N MET A 1 -37.99 26.92 -47.61
CA MET A 1 -37.17 28.03 -48.11
C MET A 1 -35.77 27.76 -47.64
N SER A 2 -34.92 27.13 -48.46
CA SER A 2 -34.02 27.69 -49.48
C SER A 2 -32.89 28.49 -48.84
N ARG A 3 -31.61 28.26 -48.97
CA ARG A 3 -30.67 27.61 -49.90
C ARG A 3 -29.29 27.62 -49.20
N ARG A 4 -28.44 26.54 -49.23
CA ARG A 4 -27.27 26.38 -50.12
C ARG A 4 -26.29 27.57 -50.14
N SER A 5 -24.96 27.39 -49.81
CA SER A 5 -23.93 26.87 -50.73
C SER A 5 -22.55 27.09 -50.08
N SER A 6 -21.65 26.20 -50.05
CA SER A 6 -20.66 25.68 -51.01
C SER A 6 -19.24 26.06 -50.63
N ALA A 7 -18.38 25.06 -50.58
CA ALA A 7 -16.91 25.14 -50.59
C ALA A 7 -16.43 25.59 -52.01
N PRO A 8 -15.13 25.93 -52.24
CA PRO A 8 -14.12 24.93 -52.59
C PRO A 8 -12.68 25.25 -52.10
N SER A 9 -11.89 24.24 -51.79
CA SER A 9 -10.77 23.62 -52.54
C SER A 9 -9.71 24.53 -53.17
N ALA A 10 -8.45 24.33 -52.82
CA ALA A 10 -7.35 24.33 -53.78
C ALA A 10 -6.11 23.62 -53.20
N GLN A 11 -5.70 22.63 -53.95
CA GLN A 11 -4.40 21.94 -53.91
C GLN A 11 -3.30 22.83 -54.50
N SER A 12 -2.05 22.67 -54.07
CA SER A 12 -0.90 22.85 -54.95
C SER A 12 0.22 21.90 -54.53
N LYS A 13 0.56 21.06 -55.49
CA LYS A 13 1.76 20.24 -55.62
C LYS A 13 2.93 21.10 -56.09
N ASP A 14 4.14 20.67 -55.78
CA ASP A 14 5.29 20.36 -56.66
C ASP A 14 6.57 20.66 -55.88
N LYS A 15 7.65 20.02 -55.99
CA LYS A 15 8.37 19.09 -56.83
C LYS A 15 9.72 18.82 -56.19
N ALA A 16 10.17 17.62 -56.43
CA ALA A 16 11.49 17.10 -56.10
C ALA A 16 12.62 17.88 -56.85
N ASP A 17 13.83 17.86 -56.30
CA ASP A 17 15.00 17.72 -57.13
C ASP A 17 16.11 16.89 -56.47
N ARG A 18 16.73 16.05 -57.34
CA ARG A 18 17.85 15.13 -57.12
C ARG A 18 19.14 15.79 -57.55
N SER A 19 20.24 15.53 -56.88
CA SER A 19 21.57 15.25 -57.51
C SER A 19 22.60 15.04 -56.41
N SER A 20 23.23 13.99 -56.35
CA SER A 20 24.21 13.17 -57.07
C SER A 20 25.60 13.28 -56.46
N ARG A 21 26.08 12.13 -56.04
CA ARG A 21 27.42 11.56 -56.09
C ARG A 21 28.66 12.46 -55.94
N ARG A 22 29.53 12.06 -54.98
CA ARG A 22 30.92 11.67 -55.35
C ARG A 22 31.56 10.77 -54.28
N ARG A 23 32.00 9.61 -54.75
CA ARG A 23 32.98 8.71 -54.09
C ARG A 23 34.36 9.27 -54.28
N THR A 24 35.20 9.18 -53.24
CA THR A 24 36.67 9.10 -53.47
C THR A 24 37.27 8.11 -52.49
N LYS A 25 37.84 7.05 -53.07
CA LYS A 25 38.70 6.06 -52.40
C LYS A 25 40.10 6.62 -52.30
N TYR A 26 40.81 6.47 -51.21
CA TYR A 26 42.24 6.24 -51.20
C TYR A 26 42.59 5.24 -50.11
N ALA A 27 43.30 4.20 -50.55
CA ALA A 27 43.97 3.21 -49.74
C ALA A 27 45.44 3.67 -49.55
N GLY A 28 46.01 3.35 -48.42
CA GLY A 28 47.45 3.56 -48.14
C GLY A 28 47.91 2.86 -46.86
N LEU A 29 48.78 1.89 -47.05
CA LEU A 29 49.39 0.90 -46.17
C LEU A 29 50.18 1.45 -44.96
N ALA A 30 50.11 0.68 -43.87
CA ALA A 30 51.14 0.08 -43.00
C ALA A 30 52.24 0.96 -42.36
N ALA A 31 52.36 0.81 -41.04
CA ALA A 31 53.58 0.29 -40.38
C ALA A 31 53.39 0.18 -38.83
N CYS A 32 53.87 -0.91 -38.30
CA CYS A 32 53.97 -1.31 -36.87
C CYS A 32 54.78 -0.33 -36.02
N ALA A 33 54.32 -0.07 -34.80
CA ALA A 33 55.22 0.16 -33.67
C ALA A 33 54.49 -0.23 -32.36
N THR A 34 54.94 -1.33 -31.79
CA THR A 34 54.69 -1.78 -30.44
C THR A 34 55.23 -0.80 -29.41
N ALA A 35 54.36 -0.25 -28.56
CA ALA A 35 54.79 0.38 -27.33
C ALA A 35 53.80 -0.05 -26.22
N SER A 36 54.25 -1.02 -25.43
CA SER A 36 53.64 -1.43 -24.19
C SER A 36 53.75 -0.32 -23.15
N LEU A 37 52.65 0.37 -22.84
CA LEU A 37 52.57 1.24 -21.67
C LEU A 37 51.58 0.62 -20.69
N LEU A 38 52.14 0.07 -19.62
CA LEU A 38 51.46 -0.26 -18.38
C LEU A 38 50.92 1.06 -17.79
N LEU A 39 49.64 1.32 -17.96
CA LEU A 39 48.92 2.30 -17.19
C LEU A 39 48.09 1.54 -16.13
N SER A 40 48.64 1.50 -14.92
CA SER A 40 47.88 1.23 -13.71
C SER A 40 46.86 2.36 -13.57
N ALA A 41 45.65 2.15 -14.01
CA ALA A 41 44.52 2.98 -13.66
C ALA A 41 43.93 2.42 -12.36
N CYS A 42 44.25 3.05 -11.23
CA CYS A 42 43.40 3.06 -10.06
C CYS A 42 42.12 3.81 -10.46
N GLY A 43 41.09 3.07 -10.84
CA GLY A 43 39.73 3.57 -10.99
C GLY A 43 38.97 3.09 -9.78
N GLY A 44 38.65 4.01 -8.87
CA GLY A 44 37.75 3.73 -7.78
C GLY A 44 36.30 3.60 -8.26
N GLY A 45 35.53 2.77 -7.57
CA GLY A 45 34.07 2.82 -7.55
C GLY A 45 33.37 2.06 -8.65
N GLY A 46 33.66 0.77 -8.82
CA GLY A 46 32.72 -0.19 -9.38
C GLY A 46 32.36 -1.14 -8.24
N GLY A 47 31.18 -1.00 -7.66
CA GLY A 47 30.64 -2.09 -6.85
C GLY A 47 30.62 -3.33 -7.74
N ASP A 48 31.08 -4.45 -7.24
CA ASP A 48 30.96 -5.73 -7.94
C ASP A 48 29.46 -5.95 -8.19
N GLU A 49 29.04 -6.22 -9.44
CA GLU A 49 27.65 -6.58 -9.76
C GLU A 49 27.17 -7.76 -8.89
N ASP A 50 28.10 -8.55 -8.40
CA ASP A 50 27.88 -9.72 -7.56
C ASP A 50 27.41 -9.37 -6.13
N THR A 51 27.62 -8.16 -5.62
CA THR A 51 27.21 -7.73 -4.27
C THR A 51 26.11 -6.69 -4.24
N THR A 52 25.63 -6.21 -5.39
CA THR A 52 24.55 -5.23 -5.46
C THR A 52 23.18 -5.91 -5.35
N ILE A 53 22.42 -5.57 -4.32
CA ILE A 53 21.05 -6.04 -4.06
C ILE A 53 20.08 -5.09 -4.75
N ASN A 54 19.23 -5.59 -5.64
CA ASN A 54 18.11 -4.81 -6.18
C ASN A 54 16.93 -4.87 -5.19
N TRP A 55 16.61 -3.75 -4.58
CA TRP A 55 15.48 -3.65 -3.66
C TRP A 55 14.28 -2.99 -4.34
N PHE A 56 13.20 -3.75 -4.50
CA PHE A 56 11.94 -3.29 -5.07
C PHE A 56 11.08 -2.67 -3.98
N ILE A 57 10.98 -1.34 -3.97
CA ILE A 57 10.29 -0.55 -2.95
C ILE A 57 8.96 0.00 -3.46
N ASN A 58 7.97 0.08 -2.56
CA ASN A 58 6.67 0.67 -2.83
C ASN A 58 6.60 2.17 -2.52
N ASN A 59 7.54 2.70 -1.72
CA ASN A 59 7.61 4.09 -1.30
C ASN A 59 9.06 4.60 -1.40
N ALA A 60 9.27 5.70 -2.13
CA ALA A 60 10.60 6.29 -2.32
C ALA A 60 11.28 6.71 -1.00
N LEU A 61 10.52 6.94 0.07
CA LEU A 61 11.05 7.26 1.40
C LEU A 61 11.77 6.09 2.09
N GLN A 62 11.70 4.87 1.52
CA GLN A 62 12.51 3.73 1.95
C GLN A 62 13.98 3.83 1.48
N ALA A 63 14.24 4.52 0.38
CA ALA A 63 15.57 4.58 -0.23
C ALA A 63 16.69 5.05 0.73
N PRO A 64 16.53 6.13 1.53
CA PRO A 64 17.57 6.58 2.44
C PRO A 64 18.01 5.53 3.48
N ILE A 65 17.09 4.64 3.88
CA ILE A 65 17.41 3.55 4.82
C ILE A 65 18.25 2.49 4.13
N GLY A 66 17.92 2.16 2.88
CA GLY A 66 18.73 1.25 2.06
C GLY A 66 20.15 1.79 1.85
N GLU A 67 20.27 3.08 1.52
CA GLU A 67 21.57 3.75 1.36
C GLU A 67 22.41 3.71 2.67
N LYS A 68 21.74 3.95 3.82
CA LYS A 68 22.39 3.85 5.12
C LYS A 68 22.87 2.42 5.40
N CYS A 69 22.02 1.41 5.18
CA CYS A 69 22.38 0.01 5.42
C CYS A 69 23.53 -0.45 4.51
N ALA A 70 23.55 -0.03 3.24
CA ALA A 70 24.66 -0.29 2.33
C ALA A 70 25.97 0.34 2.85
N ALA A 71 25.92 1.60 3.30
CA ALA A 71 27.08 2.29 3.87
C ALA A 71 27.60 1.60 5.15
N ASP A 72 26.69 1.21 6.04
CA ASP A 72 27.02 0.55 7.32
C ASP A 72 27.56 -0.87 7.15
N SER A 73 27.27 -1.54 6.01
CA SER A 73 27.77 -2.87 5.69
C SER A 73 29.30 -2.95 5.55
N GLY A 74 29.97 -1.79 5.44
CA GLY A 74 31.41 -1.73 5.23
C GLY A 74 31.86 -2.26 3.86
N GLY A 75 30.95 -2.31 2.88
CA GLY A 75 31.19 -2.79 1.52
C GLY A 75 30.89 -4.28 1.34
N ALA A 76 30.16 -4.90 2.28
CA ALA A 76 29.69 -6.28 2.12
C ALA A 76 28.63 -6.38 1.03
N TYR A 77 27.77 -5.36 0.90
CA TYR A 77 26.77 -5.22 -0.17
C TYR A 77 26.49 -3.75 -0.50
N ASP A 78 25.98 -3.52 -1.70
CA ASP A 78 25.33 -2.29 -2.12
C ASP A 78 23.83 -2.52 -2.34
N ILE A 79 23.01 -1.46 -2.26
CA ILE A 79 21.57 -1.53 -2.53
C ILE A 79 21.21 -0.64 -3.71
N SER A 80 20.63 -1.23 -4.76
CA SER A 80 20.08 -0.57 -5.92
C SER A 80 18.56 -0.48 -5.80
N ILE A 81 18.04 0.73 -5.73
CA ILE A 81 16.61 0.98 -5.54
C ILE A 81 15.83 0.81 -6.84
N GLN A 82 14.78 0.00 -6.80
CA GLN A 82 13.83 -0.24 -7.88
C GLN A 82 12.44 0.22 -7.43
N LEU A 83 12.01 1.42 -7.84
CA LEU A 83 10.72 1.95 -7.44
C LEU A 83 9.58 1.27 -8.20
N LEU A 84 8.63 0.70 -7.48
CA LEU A 84 7.41 0.08 -7.99
C LEU A 84 6.31 1.13 -8.29
N PRO A 85 5.26 0.78 -9.05
CA PRO A 85 4.10 1.66 -9.26
C PRO A 85 3.44 2.12 -7.96
N ASN A 86 2.71 3.25 -8.02
CA ASN A 86 2.04 3.85 -6.84
C ASN A 86 0.77 3.13 -6.37
N ASN A 87 0.47 1.94 -6.86
CA ASN A 87 -0.72 1.19 -6.45
C ASN A 87 -0.38 -0.28 -6.23
N ALA A 88 -1.00 -0.89 -5.25
CA ALA A 88 -0.71 -2.24 -4.81
C ALA A 88 -0.89 -3.30 -5.93
N SER A 89 -1.96 -3.20 -6.73
CA SER A 89 -2.18 -4.13 -7.85
C SER A 89 -1.07 -4.04 -8.91
N GLY A 90 -0.62 -2.82 -9.26
CA GLY A 90 0.48 -2.63 -10.21
C GLY A 90 1.83 -3.12 -9.64
N GLN A 91 2.07 -2.98 -8.34
CA GLN A 91 3.25 -3.53 -7.65
C GLN A 91 3.25 -5.06 -7.74
N ARG A 92 2.13 -5.69 -7.33
CA ARG A 92 1.92 -7.13 -7.44
C ARG A 92 2.17 -7.62 -8.87
N GLU A 93 1.51 -7.02 -9.85
CA GLU A 93 1.59 -7.43 -11.25
C GLU A 93 3.03 -7.34 -11.80
N GLN A 94 3.77 -6.28 -11.47
CA GLN A 94 5.16 -6.13 -11.89
C GLN A 94 6.06 -7.20 -11.29
N ILE A 95 5.93 -7.49 -9.99
CA ILE A 95 6.73 -8.49 -9.29
C ILE A 95 6.38 -9.90 -9.81
N LEU A 96 5.10 -10.24 -9.91
CA LEU A 96 4.65 -11.54 -10.44
C LEU A 96 5.19 -11.81 -11.85
N ARG A 97 5.13 -10.85 -12.77
CA ARG A 97 5.65 -11.02 -14.14
C ARG A 97 7.15 -11.30 -14.18
N ARG A 98 7.93 -10.64 -13.31
CA ARG A 98 9.38 -10.84 -13.25
C ARG A 98 9.72 -12.21 -12.67
N LEU A 99 9.09 -12.57 -11.54
CA LEU A 99 9.31 -13.85 -10.90
C LEU A 99 8.82 -15.03 -11.76
N ALA A 100 7.70 -14.89 -12.46
CA ALA A 100 7.23 -15.89 -13.44
C ALA A 100 8.19 -16.08 -14.63
N ALA A 101 9.03 -15.08 -14.92
CA ALA A 101 10.11 -15.20 -15.90
C ALA A 101 11.43 -15.72 -15.30
N ASN A 102 11.45 -16.18 -14.06
CA ASN A 102 12.63 -16.58 -13.28
C ASN A 102 13.72 -15.50 -13.26
N ASP A 103 13.31 -14.24 -13.10
CA ASP A 103 14.24 -13.10 -13.08
C ASP A 103 15.07 -13.10 -11.78
N SER A 104 16.35 -13.50 -11.91
CA SER A 104 17.29 -13.52 -10.78
C SER A 104 17.70 -12.13 -10.29
N GLY A 105 17.31 -11.06 -10.99
CA GLY A 105 17.51 -9.69 -10.54
C GLY A 105 16.44 -9.19 -9.57
N VAL A 106 15.45 -10.00 -9.18
CA VAL A 106 14.50 -9.69 -8.11
C VAL A 106 15.07 -10.22 -6.80
N ASP A 107 15.86 -9.38 -6.11
CA ASP A 107 16.59 -9.79 -4.90
C ASP A 107 15.74 -9.58 -3.63
N LEU A 108 15.40 -8.33 -3.32
CA LEU A 108 14.66 -7.91 -2.14
C LEU A 108 13.37 -7.19 -2.55
N ILE A 109 12.26 -7.53 -1.91
CA ILE A 109 10.93 -7.03 -2.26
C ILE A 109 10.23 -6.47 -1.02
N SER A 110 9.76 -5.22 -1.11
CA SER A 110 8.77 -4.67 -0.18
C SER A 110 7.38 -5.17 -0.59
N ILE A 111 6.79 -6.04 0.21
CA ILE A 111 5.55 -6.76 -0.10
C ILE A 111 4.42 -6.23 0.79
N ASP A 112 3.32 -5.80 0.18
CA ASP A 112 2.06 -5.61 0.91
C ASP A 112 1.55 -7.00 1.36
N PRO A 113 1.40 -7.24 2.67
CA PRO A 113 1.24 -8.58 3.24
C PRO A 113 0.19 -9.50 2.59
N PRO A 114 -1.01 -9.03 2.18
CA PRO A 114 -1.99 -9.94 1.60
C PRO A 114 -1.54 -10.59 0.28
N PHE A 115 -0.59 -9.97 -0.45
CA PHE A 115 -0.04 -10.57 -1.66
C PHE A 115 1.11 -11.57 -1.39
N MET A 116 1.59 -11.63 -0.15
CA MET A 116 2.68 -12.54 0.23
C MET A 116 2.28 -14.01 0.05
N SER A 117 1.07 -14.39 0.45
CA SER A 117 0.58 -15.76 0.32
C SER A 117 0.50 -16.24 -1.14
N GLU A 118 0.12 -15.37 -2.06
CA GLU A 118 0.13 -15.68 -3.51
C GLU A 118 1.55 -15.93 -4.03
N LEU A 119 2.50 -15.05 -3.66
CA LEU A 119 3.90 -15.20 -4.05
C LEU A 119 4.55 -16.45 -3.44
N ALA A 120 4.22 -16.75 -2.18
CA ALA A 120 4.71 -17.92 -1.46
C ALA A 120 4.16 -19.21 -2.08
N ASN A 121 2.86 -19.28 -2.36
CA ASN A 121 2.21 -20.44 -2.98
C ASN A 121 2.72 -20.73 -4.40
N ALA A 122 3.19 -19.73 -5.13
CA ALA A 122 3.79 -19.86 -6.45
C ALA A 122 5.29 -20.20 -6.42
N ASP A 123 5.89 -20.47 -5.25
CA ASP A 123 7.33 -20.70 -5.06
C ASP A 123 8.19 -19.50 -5.53
N PHE A 124 7.66 -18.27 -5.43
CA PHE A 124 8.34 -17.05 -5.86
C PHE A 124 9.12 -16.35 -4.75
N LEU A 125 8.96 -16.78 -3.51
CA LEU A 125 9.72 -16.30 -2.35
C LEU A 125 10.56 -17.42 -1.74
N ARG A 126 11.76 -17.07 -1.30
CA ARG A 126 12.57 -17.96 -0.46
C ARG A 126 11.97 -17.98 0.95
N PRO A 127 11.60 -19.14 1.50
CA PRO A 127 11.19 -19.22 2.90
C PRO A 127 12.37 -18.91 3.82
N PHE A 128 12.12 -18.26 4.95
CA PHE A 128 13.13 -18.09 6.00
C PHE A 128 13.33 -19.39 6.77
N THR A 129 14.57 -19.63 7.21
CA THR A 129 14.89 -20.76 8.09
C THR A 129 14.27 -20.57 9.47
N GLU A 130 14.17 -21.64 10.26
CA GLU A 130 13.67 -21.54 11.65
C GLU A 130 14.50 -20.58 12.52
N GLU A 131 15.81 -20.47 12.28
CA GLU A 131 16.69 -19.53 12.97
C GLU A 131 16.40 -18.09 12.58
N GLU A 132 16.27 -17.82 11.28
CA GLU A 132 15.87 -16.51 10.73
C GLU A 132 14.46 -16.12 11.20
N ARG A 133 13.52 -17.07 11.18
CA ARG A 133 12.15 -16.85 11.70
C ARG A 133 12.18 -16.47 13.17
N ALA A 134 12.91 -17.19 14.00
CA ALA A 134 13.03 -16.88 15.43
C ALA A 134 13.61 -15.47 15.64
N GLU A 135 14.70 -15.13 14.92
CA GLU A 135 15.32 -13.81 14.93
C GLU A 135 14.35 -12.72 14.49
N PHE A 136 13.63 -12.93 13.37
CA PHE A 136 12.75 -11.92 12.80
C PHE A 136 11.39 -11.78 13.50
N SER A 137 11.06 -12.70 14.39
CA SER A 137 9.86 -12.63 15.25
C SER A 137 10.12 -11.91 16.56
N GLU A 138 11.37 -11.80 17.01
CA GLU A 138 11.70 -11.22 18.30
C GLU A 138 11.32 -9.74 18.39
N GLY A 139 10.52 -9.37 19.40
CA GLY A 139 10.12 -7.99 19.65
C GLY A 139 9.19 -7.37 18.60
N VAL A 140 8.56 -8.18 17.76
CA VAL A 140 7.60 -7.72 16.75
C VAL A 140 6.18 -7.78 17.29
N LEU A 141 5.36 -6.76 17.02
CA LEU A 141 3.93 -6.74 17.36
C LEU A 141 3.19 -7.85 16.62
N ARG A 142 2.11 -8.37 17.26
CA ARG A 142 1.37 -9.55 16.78
C ARG A 142 0.87 -9.40 15.34
N GLY A 143 0.19 -8.31 15.02
CA GLY A 143 -0.41 -8.13 13.68
C GLY A 143 0.61 -8.20 12.54
N PRO A 144 1.69 -7.40 12.53
CA PRO A 144 2.76 -7.51 11.53
C PRO A 144 3.43 -8.87 11.47
N LEU A 145 3.55 -9.57 12.62
CA LEU A 145 4.12 -10.92 12.65
C LEU A 145 3.19 -11.94 11.97
N GLU A 146 1.91 -11.94 12.31
CA GLU A 146 0.92 -12.84 11.71
C GLU A 146 0.85 -12.67 10.17
N GLN A 147 0.91 -11.43 9.68
CA GLN A 147 0.93 -11.14 8.23
C GLN A 147 2.21 -11.59 7.51
N SER A 148 3.25 -11.98 8.23
CA SER A 148 4.51 -12.45 7.65
C SER A 148 4.57 -13.96 7.44
N LEU A 149 3.54 -14.66 7.90
CA LEU A 149 3.43 -16.11 7.88
C LEU A 149 2.42 -16.57 6.80
N PHE A 150 2.73 -17.70 6.18
CA PHE A 150 1.80 -18.45 5.34
C PHE A 150 2.02 -19.95 5.60
N ASN A 151 0.96 -20.67 5.98
CA ASN A 151 1.03 -22.08 6.39
C ASN A 151 2.17 -22.32 7.42
N ASP A 152 2.19 -21.54 8.50
CA ASP A 152 3.19 -21.56 9.56
C ASP A 152 4.64 -21.30 9.11
N THR A 153 4.88 -20.92 7.87
CA THR A 153 6.20 -20.60 7.33
C THR A 153 6.35 -19.09 7.13
N MET A 154 7.47 -18.53 7.55
CA MET A 154 7.78 -17.11 7.30
C MET A 154 8.38 -16.94 5.92
N PHE A 155 7.72 -16.15 5.05
CA PHE A 155 8.18 -15.81 3.71
C PHE A 155 8.62 -14.35 3.56
N ALA A 156 8.20 -13.50 4.48
CA ALA A 156 8.62 -12.12 4.50
C ALA A 156 8.89 -11.66 5.95
N ALA A 157 9.94 -10.87 6.18
CA ALA A 157 10.27 -10.34 7.50
C ALA A 157 9.49 -9.04 7.76
N PRO A 158 8.80 -8.86 8.90
CA PRO A 158 8.08 -7.62 9.22
C PRO A 158 9.02 -6.41 9.20
N PHE A 159 8.67 -5.37 8.43
CA PHE A 159 9.44 -4.12 8.37
C PHE A 159 8.67 -2.99 9.05
N TYR A 160 7.45 -2.70 8.59
CA TYR A 160 6.55 -1.83 9.31
C TYR A 160 5.12 -2.37 9.28
N GLY A 161 4.38 -2.13 10.37
CA GLY A 161 2.96 -2.41 10.46
C GLY A 161 2.16 -1.12 10.33
N ASN A 162 0.94 -1.19 9.85
CA ASN A 162 0.09 -0.03 9.73
C ASN A 162 -1.34 -0.32 10.17
N THR A 163 -1.99 0.66 10.79
CA THR A 163 -3.38 0.57 11.22
C THR A 163 -4.08 1.90 10.98
N GLN A 164 -5.35 1.89 10.58
CA GLN A 164 -6.09 3.13 10.41
C GLN A 164 -6.67 3.62 11.74
N LEU A 165 -6.72 4.95 11.87
CA LEU A 165 -7.37 5.66 12.97
C LEU A 165 -8.55 6.48 12.44
N LEU A 166 -9.51 6.75 13.30
CA LEU A 166 -10.47 7.83 13.09
C LEU A 166 -9.81 9.14 13.51
N TRP A 167 -9.59 10.00 12.52
CA TRP A 167 -9.13 11.39 12.69
C TRP A 167 -10.33 12.32 12.71
N TYR A 168 -10.32 13.32 13.57
CA TYR A 168 -11.43 14.27 13.66
C TYR A 168 -10.96 15.66 14.07
N LYS A 169 -11.70 16.69 13.65
CA LYS A 169 -11.54 18.04 14.19
C LYS A 169 -12.29 18.13 15.51
N LYS A 170 -11.58 18.54 16.58
CA LYS A 170 -12.17 18.67 17.93
C LYS A 170 -13.31 19.65 17.95
N SER A 171 -13.16 20.79 17.25
CA SER A 171 -14.20 21.80 17.10
C SER A 171 -15.48 21.26 16.49
N VAL A 172 -15.38 20.38 15.47
CA VAL A 172 -16.52 19.73 14.81
C VAL A 172 -17.23 18.75 15.75
N ALA A 173 -16.47 17.90 16.44
CA ALA A 173 -17.04 16.95 17.41
C ALA A 173 -17.76 17.66 18.56
N GLU A 174 -17.18 18.76 19.08
CA GLU A 174 -17.78 19.59 20.14
C GLU A 174 -19.08 20.27 19.65
N GLU A 175 -19.07 20.87 18.46
CA GLU A 175 -20.25 21.50 17.85
C GLU A 175 -21.37 20.47 17.60
N ALA A 176 -21.01 19.27 17.13
CA ALA A 176 -21.96 18.17 16.98
C ALA A 176 -22.50 17.65 18.32
N GLY A 177 -21.77 17.86 19.43
CA GLY A 177 -22.05 17.28 20.73
C GLY A 177 -21.72 15.79 20.79
N LEU A 178 -20.76 15.35 19.99
CA LEU A 178 -20.29 13.96 19.94
C LEU A 178 -19.18 13.73 20.96
N ASP A 179 -19.39 12.79 21.89
CA ASP A 179 -18.40 12.44 22.91
C ASP A 179 -17.34 11.49 22.38
N MET A 180 -16.21 12.05 21.93
CA MET A 180 -15.09 11.29 21.39
C MET A 180 -14.24 10.57 22.45
N SER A 181 -14.59 10.66 23.74
CA SER A 181 -13.99 9.84 24.80
C SER A 181 -14.55 8.42 24.86
N GLN A 182 -15.65 8.19 24.15
CA GLN A 182 -16.31 6.89 23.98
C GLN A 182 -16.12 6.38 22.55
N PRO A 183 -16.20 5.06 22.32
CA PRO A 183 -16.27 4.51 20.97
C PRO A 183 -17.47 5.09 20.23
N VAL A 184 -17.28 5.47 18.98
CA VAL A 184 -18.33 6.05 18.11
C VAL A 184 -18.65 5.11 16.96
N THR A 185 -19.91 5.14 16.50
CA THR A 185 -20.34 4.37 15.33
C THR A 185 -20.26 5.20 14.06
N TRP A 186 -20.26 4.53 12.90
CA TRP A 186 -20.34 5.19 11.59
C TRP A 186 -21.62 6.05 11.47
N ASP A 187 -22.75 5.58 11.97
CA ASP A 187 -24.01 6.35 11.94
C ASP A 187 -23.91 7.64 12.75
N GLN A 188 -23.27 7.59 13.94
CA GLN A 188 -23.03 8.79 14.76
C GLN A 188 -22.09 9.78 14.06
N LEU A 189 -21.07 9.30 13.33
CA LEU A 189 -20.18 10.18 12.56
C LEU A 189 -20.91 10.87 11.40
N ILE A 190 -21.75 10.13 10.67
CA ILE A 190 -22.57 10.68 9.58
C ILE A 190 -23.51 11.75 10.13
N GLU A 191 -24.25 11.45 11.21
CA GLU A 191 -25.16 12.40 11.86
C GLU A 191 -24.41 13.66 12.37
N ALA A 192 -23.25 13.48 12.98
CA ALA A 192 -22.43 14.59 13.46
C ALA A 192 -21.93 15.47 12.31
N ALA A 193 -21.47 14.88 11.22
CA ALA A 193 -21.01 15.61 10.04
C ALA A 193 -22.16 16.35 9.33
N GLU A 194 -23.35 15.74 9.21
CA GLU A 194 -24.55 16.41 8.68
C GLU A 194 -24.96 17.62 9.53
N LYS A 195 -24.93 17.46 10.86
CA LYS A 195 -25.30 18.52 11.80
C LYS A 195 -24.39 19.74 11.71
N THR A 196 -23.11 19.53 11.38
CA THR A 196 -22.08 20.57 11.33
C THR A 196 -21.73 21.02 9.91
N ASP A 197 -22.43 20.52 8.89
CA ASP A 197 -22.17 20.78 7.47
C ASP A 197 -20.73 20.44 7.06
N THR A 198 -20.22 19.34 7.62
CA THR A 198 -18.87 18.83 7.37
C THR A 198 -18.89 17.46 6.67
N THR A 199 -17.72 16.92 6.34
CA THR A 199 -17.61 15.66 5.59
C THR A 199 -16.98 14.53 6.41
N VAL A 200 -17.33 13.28 6.05
CA VAL A 200 -16.66 12.03 6.50
C VAL A 200 -15.78 11.52 5.36
N ALA A 201 -14.49 11.76 5.43
CA ALA A 201 -13.54 11.38 4.39
C ALA A 201 -13.11 9.90 4.53
N VAL A 202 -13.33 9.14 3.47
CA VAL A 202 -13.04 7.69 3.37
C VAL A 202 -12.44 7.36 2.00
N GLN A 203 -11.93 6.14 1.82
CA GLN A 203 -11.30 5.68 0.58
C GLN A 203 -12.30 4.88 -0.27
N GLY A 204 -13.03 5.53 -1.17
CA GLY A 204 -14.04 4.90 -2.04
C GLY A 204 -13.57 4.60 -3.47
N ARG A 205 -12.28 4.82 -3.81
CA ARG A 205 -11.71 4.52 -5.14
C ARG A 205 -11.66 3.01 -5.36
N ARG A 206 -11.99 2.55 -6.59
CA ARG A 206 -11.85 1.16 -7.02
C ARG A 206 -10.37 0.77 -7.09
N ASN A 207 -9.79 0.45 -5.96
CA ASN A 207 -8.42 -0.05 -5.77
C ASN A 207 -8.32 -0.75 -4.40
N GLU A 208 -7.11 -1.07 -3.96
CA GLU A 208 -6.86 -1.78 -2.70
C GLU A 208 -7.38 -1.02 -1.46
N SER A 209 -7.42 0.32 -1.48
CA SER A 209 -7.98 1.09 -0.37
C SER A 209 -9.46 0.78 -0.11
N LEU A 210 -10.24 0.51 -1.18
CA LEU A 210 -11.64 0.08 -1.06
C LEU A 210 -11.74 -1.30 -0.40
N MET A 211 -10.88 -2.25 -0.82
CA MET A 211 -10.80 -3.56 -0.18
C MET A 211 -10.51 -3.46 1.31
N VAL A 212 -9.57 -2.59 1.70
CA VAL A 212 -9.25 -2.32 3.12
C VAL A 212 -10.49 -1.83 3.86
N TRP A 213 -11.21 -0.87 3.30
CA TRP A 213 -12.42 -0.32 3.93
C TRP A 213 -13.54 -1.35 4.06
N VAL A 214 -13.85 -2.10 2.99
CA VAL A 214 -14.86 -3.18 3.01
C VAL A 214 -14.50 -4.23 4.05
N ASN A 215 -13.24 -4.71 4.06
CA ASN A 215 -12.77 -5.72 5.02
C ASN A 215 -12.93 -5.25 6.47
N ALA A 216 -12.56 -4.01 6.77
CA ALA A 216 -12.69 -3.45 8.11
C ALA A 216 -14.16 -3.35 8.55
N LEU A 217 -15.06 -2.95 7.66
CA LEU A 217 -16.49 -2.90 7.96
C LEU A 217 -17.08 -4.29 8.21
N VAL A 218 -16.73 -5.26 7.35
CA VAL A 218 -17.19 -6.65 7.50
C VAL A 218 -16.70 -7.27 8.80
N GLN A 219 -15.42 -7.11 9.14
CA GLN A 219 -14.85 -7.64 10.37
C GLN A 219 -15.41 -6.92 11.62
N SER A 220 -15.58 -5.60 11.56
CA SER A 220 -16.20 -4.82 12.64
C SER A 220 -17.68 -5.18 12.87
N ALA A 221 -18.34 -5.78 11.87
CA ALA A 221 -19.68 -6.36 12.00
C ALA A 221 -19.66 -7.83 12.47
N GLY A 222 -18.47 -8.39 12.76
CA GLY A 222 -18.28 -9.77 13.21
C GLY A 222 -18.35 -10.82 12.11
N GLY A 223 -18.14 -10.44 10.84
CA GLY A 223 -18.08 -11.36 9.70
C GLY A 223 -16.69 -11.50 9.10
N THR A 224 -16.61 -12.28 8.02
CA THR A 224 -15.41 -12.48 7.20
C THR A 224 -15.78 -12.38 5.71
N ILE A 225 -14.79 -12.11 4.87
CA ILE A 225 -14.97 -12.10 3.41
C ILE A 225 -14.91 -13.53 2.85
N LEU A 226 -13.99 -14.33 3.39
CA LEU A 226 -13.81 -15.74 3.05
C LEU A 226 -13.94 -16.62 4.28
N SER A 227 -14.27 -17.90 4.07
CA SER A 227 -13.97 -18.95 5.03
C SER A 227 -12.44 -19.08 5.22
N GLU A 228 -11.99 -19.99 6.07
CA GLU A 228 -10.56 -20.20 6.33
C GLU A 228 -9.79 -20.48 5.00
N GLY A 229 -9.24 -19.42 4.39
CA GLY A 229 -8.58 -19.49 3.08
C GLY A 229 -7.09 -19.77 3.12
N GLU A 230 -6.44 -19.70 4.29
CA GLU A 230 -4.99 -19.89 4.42
C GLU A 230 -4.54 -21.33 4.11
N ALA A 231 -5.33 -22.30 4.54
CA ALA A 231 -5.06 -23.72 4.31
C ALA A 231 -5.61 -24.27 2.98
N ALA A 232 -6.22 -23.43 2.14
CA ALA A 232 -6.81 -23.86 0.89
C ALA A 232 -5.72 -24.25 -0.12
N GLU A 233 -5.70 -25.51 -0.54
CA GLU A 233 -4.77 -26.00 -1.58
C GLU A 233 -5.25 -25.62 -2.98
N THR A 234 -6.57 -25.49 -3.16
CA THR A 234 -7.19 -25.09 -4.42
C THR A 234 -8.23 -24.00 -4.22
N ALA A 235 -8.56 -23.28 -5.27
CA ALA A 235 -9.60 -22.26 -5.23
C ALA A 235 -10.99 -22.81 -4.88
N GLU A 236 -11.23 -24.10 -5.14
CA GLU A 236 -12.48 -24.81 -4.82
C GLU A 236 -12.65 -25.04 -3.30
N ASP A 237 -11.57 -24.93 -2.53
CA ASP A 237 -11.57 -25.06 -1.06
C ASP A 237 -11.90 -23.75 -0.33
N VAL A 238 -12.07 -22.65 -1.08
CA VAL A 238 -12.34 -21.30 -0.55
C VAL A 238 -13.80 -20.93 -0.79
N ASP A 239 -14.55 -20.70 0.30
CA ASP A 239 -15.93 -20.23 0.22
C ASP A 239 -16.03 -18.72 0.46
N ALA A 240 -16.83 -18.02 -0.35
CA ALA A 240 -17.17 -16.63 -0.11
C ALA A 240 -18.19 -16.53 1.04
N THR A 241 -17.83 -15.82 2.12
CA THR A 241 -18.70 -15.62 3.30
C THR A 241 -19.22 -14.20 3.44
N ILE A 242 -18.84 -13.31 2.52
CA ILE A 242 -19.28 -11.91 2.51
C ILE A 242 -20.80 -11.75 2.33
N ASN A 243 -21.51 -12.76 1.78
CA ASN A 243 -22.97 -12.84 1.66
C ASN A 243 -23.68 -13.02 3.02
N SER A 244 -23.25 -12.26 4.00
CA SER A 244 -23.69 -12.29 5.39
C SER A 244 -24.27 -10.96 5.81
N LYS A 245 -24.85 -10.89 7.01
CA LYS A 245 -25.29 -9.61 7.58
C LYS A 245 -24.14 -8.60 7.69
N ALA A 246 -22.92 -9.07 7.92
CA ALA A 246 -21.75 -8.21 8.01
C ALA A 246 -21.43 -7.55 6.66
N GLY A 247 -21.51 -8.29 5.54
CA GLY A 247 -21.38 -7.71 4.21
C GLY A 247 -22.52 -6.74 3.85
N GLN A 248 -23.75 -7.06 4.26
CA GLN A 248 -24.90 -6.15 4.09
C GLN A 248 -24.70 -4.84 4.87
N GLU A 249 -24.23 -4.91 6.14
CA GLU A 249 -23.93 -3.73 6.95
C GLU A 249 -22.80 -2.89 6.33
N ALA A 250 -21.77 -3.53 5.79
CA ALA A 250 -20.72 -2.82 5.06
C ALA A 250 -21.30 -2.03 3.86
N ALA A 251 -22.15 -2.66 3.04
CA ALA A 251 -22.82 -1.99 1.92
C ALA A 251 -23.75 -0.86 2.41
N ARG A 252 -24.49 -1.06 3.51
CA ARG A 252 -25.36 -0.06 4.12
C ARG A 252 -24.58 1.20 4.53
N ILE A 253 -23.48 1.03 5.27
CA ILE A 253 -22.67 2.16 5.76
C ILE A 253 -22.05 2.92 4.59
N MET A 254 -21.45 2.21 3.64
CA MET A 254 -20.85 2.83 2.45
C MET A 254 -21.88 3.62 1.65
N ARG A 255 -23.09 3.06 1.48
CA ARG A 255 -24.21 3.71 0.83
C ARG A 255 -24.73 4.91 1.64
N ALA A 256 -24.83 4.78 2.97
CA ALA A 256 -25.27 5.88 3.84
C ALA A 256 -24.34 7.10 3.73
N ILE A 257 -23.00 6.88 3.71
CA ILE A 257 -22.05 7.98 3.47
C ILE A 257 -22.26 8.58 2.08
N ALA A 258 -22.42 7.75 1.04
CA ALA A 258 -22.55 8.23 -0.33
C ALA A 258 -23.82 9.08 -0.56
N ASP A 259 -24.92 8.72 0.09
CA ASP A 259 -26.22 9.42 -0.01
C ASP A 259 -26.32 10.63 0.92
N SER A 260 -25.45 10.74 1.93
CA SER A 260 -25.48 11.81 2.93
C SER A 260 -24.89 13.12 2.38
N PRO A 261 -25.37 14.28 2.85
CA PRO A 261 -24.69 15.56 2.68
C PRO A 261 -23.23 15.57 3.20
N ALA A 262 -22.90 14.68 4.14
CA ALA A 262 -21.56 14.48 4.66
C ALA A 262 -20.59 13.75 3.69
N SER A 263 -21.07 13.34 2.51
CA SER A 263 -20.23 12.70 1.48
C SER A 263 -19.19 13.67 0.93
N PRO A 264 -17.88 13.29 0.89
CA PRO A 264 -16.90 14.11 0.20
C PRO A 264 -17.16 14.11 -1.32
N PRO A 265 -16.95 15.24 -2.04
CA PRO A 265 -17.32 15.37 -3.46
C PRO A 265 -16.68 14.34 -4.40
N ALA A 266 -15.56 13.73 -4.00
CA ALA A 266 -14.80 12.79 -4.82
C ALA A 266 -14.84 11.36 -4.27
N LEU A 267 -15.82 10.98 -3.46
CA LEU A 267 -15.90 9.70 -2.74
C LEU A 267 -15.49 8.50 -3.61
N SER A 268 -16.13 8.29 -4.76
CA SER A 268 -15.87 7.12 -5.64
C SER A 268 -14.49 7.12 -6.33
N THR A 269 -13.72 8.21 -6.20
CA THR A 269 -12.38 8.35 -6.77
C THR A 269 -11.32 8.68 -5.74
N ALA A 270 -11.71 8.78 -4.46
CA ALA A 270 -10.83 9.11 -3.37
C ALA A 270 -10.06 7.87 -2.89
N GLY A 271 -8.75 7.91 -2.95
CA GLY A 271 -7.83 7.07 -2.20
C GLY A 271 -7.39 7.78 -0.92
N GLU A 272 -6.27 7.37 -0.36
CA GLU A 272 -5.73 7.90 0.91
C GLU A 272 -5.43 9.38 0.83
N GLU A 273 -4.79 9.84 -0.26
CA GLU A 273 -4.39 11.23 -0.43
C GLU A 273 -5.59 12.16 -0.66
N GLU A 274 -6.58 11.74 -1.45
CA GLU A 274 -7.78 12.52 -1.68
C GLU A 274 -8.65 12.58 -0.42
N SER A 275 -8.73 11.52 0.38
CA SER A 275 -9.43 11.56 1.66
C SER A 275 -8.71 12.46 2.67
N ARG A 276 -7.36 12.45 2.71
CA ARG A 276 -6.57 13.40 3.49
C ARG A 276 -6.82 14.84 3.06
N ALA A 277 -6.82 15.10 1.76
CA ALA A 277 -7.11 16.44 1.23
C ALA A 277 -8.54 16.92 1.57
N ALA A 278 -9.53 16.01 1.52
CA ALA A 278 -10.90 16.33 1.92
C ALA A 278 -11.00 16.69 3.41
N PHE A 279 -10.28 15.97 4.28
CA PHE A 279 -10.22 16.30 5.71
C PHE A 279 -9.52 17.63 5.99
N GLN A 280 -8.49 17.97 5.21
CA GLN A 280 -7.77 19.25 5.32
C GLN A 280 -8.58 20.45 4.84
N ALA A 281 -9.63 20.23 4.07
CA ALA A 281 -10.52 21.31 3.60
C ALA A 281 -11.27 21.96 4.77
N ASP A 282 -11.82 23.17 4.52
CA ASP A 282 -12.53 23.96 5.54
C ASP A 282 -13.72 23.17 6.13
N ASN A 283 -14.43 22.39 5.28
CA ASN A 283 -15.56 21.57 5.68
C ASN A 283 -15.17 20.10 6.00
N GLY A 284 -13.90 19.75 6.13
CA GLY A 284 -13.49 18.43 6.60
C GLY A 284 -13.79 18.26 8.08
N GLY A 285 -14.51 17.23 8.48
CA GLY A 285 -14.87 16.96 9.88
C GLY A 285 -14.21 15.72 10.44
N PHE A 286 -14.38 14.59 9.74
CA PHE A 286 -13.93 13.26 10.14
C PHE A 286 -13.22 12.57 8.99
N MET A 287 -12.28 11.67 9.32
CA MET A 287 -11.54 10.89 8.33
C MET A 287 -11.06 9.58 8.94
N VAL A 288 -11.21 8.45 8.23
CA VAL A 288 -10.42 7.26 8.52
C VAL A 288 -9.22 7.22 7.58
N ASN A 289 -8.02 7.07 8.14
CA ASN A 289 -6.78 7.02 7.35
C ASN A 289 -5.62 6.50 8.20
N TRP A 290 -4.52 6.17 7.51
CA TRP A 290 -3.27 5.70 8.09
C TRP A 290 -2.52 6.82 8.84
N PRO A 291 -1.65 6.49 9.81
CA PRO A 291 -0.90 7.47 10.62
C PRO A 291 0.03 8.41 9.85
N TYR A 292 0.46 8.07 8.63
CA TYR A 292 1.29 8.94 7.81
C TYR A 292 0.69 10.35 7.62
N VAL A 293 -0.64 10.48 7.71
CA VAL A 293 -1.32 11.79 7.58
C VAL A 293 -0.84 12.79 8.62
N TRP A 294 -0.41 12.32 9.80
CA TRP A 294 0.12 13.21 10.84
C TRP A 294 1.44 13.86 10.42
N ALA A 295 2.35 13.09 9.83
CA ALA A 295 3.58 13.62 9.25
C ALA A 295 3.29 14.56 8.06
N ALA A 296 2.28 14.21 7.24
CA ALA A 296 1.84 15.07 6.13
C ALA A 296 1.24 16.40 6.63
N PHE A 297 0.49 16.41 7.74
CA PHE A 297 0.02 17.65 8.35
C PHE A 297 1.19 18.51 8.84
N ALA A 298 2.18 17.91 9.50
CA ALA A 298 3.37 18.62 9.95
C ALA A 298 4.13 19.26 8.78
N ALA A 299 4.34 18.53 7.68
CA ALA A 299 4.96 19.03 6.47
C ALA A 299 4.15 20.19 5.84
N GLY A 300 2.82 20.05 5.77
CA GLY A 300 1.94 21.12 5.25
C GLY A 300 1.93 22.39 6.11
N MET A 301 2.07 22.27 7.43
CA MET A 301 2.24 23.43 8.31
C MET A 301 3.62 24.10 8.14
N GLU A 302 4.66 23.31 7.84
CA GLU A 302 6.02 23.82 7.61
C GLU A 302 6.14 24.57 6.28
N ASP A 303 5.61 24.01 5.19
CA ASP A 303 5.66 24.61 3.85
C ASP A 303 4.59 25.69 3.62
N GLY A 304 3.64 25.85 4.55
CA GLY A 304 2.58 26.86 4.53
C GLY A 304 1.37 26.51 3.67
N SER A 305 1.23 25.25 3.24
CA SER A 305 0.02 24.75 2.57
C SER A 305 -1.13 24.50 3.55
N LEU A 306 -0.82 24.38 4.85
CA LEU A 306 -1.79 24.32 5.96
C LEU A 306 -1.55 25.46 6.94
N PRO A 307 -2.61 25.90 7.68
CA PRO A 307 -2.47 26.82 8.82
C PRO A 307 -1.48 26.28 9.84
N LYS A 308 -0.69 27.16 10.48
CA LYS A 308 0.34 26.76 11.45
C LYS A 308 -0.20 26.08 12.71
N ASP A 309 -1.46 26.29 12.99
CA ASP A 309 -2.22 25.75 14.13
C ASP A 309 -3.17 24.60 13.71
N PHE A 310 -3.08 24.13 12.46
CA PHE A 310 -3.99 23.09 11.94
C PHE A 310 -4.06 21.85 12.85
N SER A 311 -2.93 21.34 13.31
CA SER A 311 -2.88 20.17 14.18
C SER A 311 -3.43 20.40 15.59
N GLU A 312 -3.58 21.66 16.04
CA GLU A 312 -4.15 21.97 17.35
C GLU A 312 -5.63 21.58 17.45
N ASP A 313 -6.36 21.60 16.32
CA ASP A 313 -7.75 21.16 16.26
C ASP A 313 -7.91 19.67 15.90
N VAL A 314 -6.85 19.00 15.45
CA VAL A 314 -6.90 17.57 15.08
C VAL A 314 -6.73 16.67 16.31
N ALA A 315 -7.55 15.63 16.36
CA ALA A 315 -7.40 14.53 17.32
C ALA A 315 -7.70 13.19 16.60
N TRP A 316 -7.53 12.10 17.32
CA TRP A 316 -7.68 10.74 16.81
C TRP A 316 -8.30 9.84 17.87
N THR A 317 -8.90 8.75 17.41
CA THR A 317 -9.38 7.67 18.26
C THR A 317 -9.39 6.36 17.46
N ARG A 318 -9.82 5.27 18.10
CA ARG A 318 -9.99 3.96 17.45
C ARG A 318 -10.96 4.06 16.26
N TYR A 319 -10.83 3.14 15.32
CA TYR A 319 -11.69 2.99 14.15
C TYR A 319 -13.18 2.91 14.55
N PRO A 320 -14.11 3.48 13.77
CA PRO A 320 -15.53 3.53 14.15
C PRO A 320 -16.18 2.14 14.25
N GLN A 321 -17.09 1.98 15.21
CA GLN A 321 -17.90 0.77 15.33
C GLN A 321 -18.92 0.67 14.20
N VAL A 322 -19.12 -0.54 13.69
CA VAL A 322 -20.23 -0.89 12.78
C VAL A 322 -21.48 -1.20 13.58
N ILE A 323 -21.34 -1.96 14.64
CA ILE A 323 -22.40 -2.33 15.57
C ILE A 323 -22.12 -1.66 16.91
N GLU A 324 -23.09 -0.89 17.41
CA GLU A 324 -22.96 -0.20 18.70
C GLU A 324 -22.64 -1.19 19.84
N GLY A 325 -21.59 -0.87 20.59
CA GLY A 325 -21.13 -1.70 21.71
C GLY A 325 -20.32 -2.93 21.29
N GLN A 326 -20.11 -3.17 19.99
CA GLN A 326 -19.18 -4.17 19.48
C GLN A 326 -17.86 -3.50 19.12
N GLU A 327 -16.76 -4.05 19.57
CA GLU A 327 -15.43 -3.52 19.26
C GLU A 327 -15.14 -3.54 17.75
N SER A 328 -14.62 -2.44 17.23
CA SER A 328 -14.26 -2.33 15.82
C SER A 328 -12.97 -3.09 15.52
N SER A 329 -12.92 -3.77 14.39
CA SER A 329 -11.71 -4.33 13.82
C SER A 329 -11.00 -3.24 13.00
N THR A 330 -9.85 -2.76 13.48
CA THR A 330 -9.05 -1.77 12.78
C THR A 330 -8.35 -2.43 11.59
N PRO A 331 -8.29 -1.78 10.41
CA PRO A 331 -7.53 -2.33 9.28
C PRO A 331 -6.06 -2.61 9.65
N LEU A 332 -5.56 -3.75 9.26
CA LEU A 332 -4.14 -4.10 9.34
C LEU A 332 -3.49 -3.99 7.96
N GLY A 333 -2.43 -3.23 7.89
CA GLY A 333 -1.59 -3.03 6.72
C GLY A 333 -0.11 -3.06 7.09
N GLY A 334 0.73 -2.52 6.23
CA GLY A 334 2.17 -2.44 6.43
C GLY A 334 2.95 -3.02 5.25
N ILE A 335 4.23 -3.26 5.46
CA ILE A 335 5.13 -3.89 4.49
C ILE A 335 6.02 -4.89 5.19
N SER A 336 6.19 -6.04 4.57
CA SER A 336 7.18 -7.05 4.93
C SER A 336 8.23 -7.20 3.83
N LEU A 337 9.44 -7.62 4.20
CA LEU A 337 10.60 -7.76 3.32
C LEU A 337 10.78 -9.22 2.91
N GLY A 338 10.55 -9.52 1.63
CA GLY A 338 10.68 -10.86 1.07
C GLY A 338 11.95 -11.02 0.22
N VAL A 339 12.50 -12.23 0.20
CA VAL A 339 13.65 -12.63 -0.64
C VAL A 339 13.11 -13.31 -1.89
N GLY A 340 13.49 -12.82 -3.07
CA GLY A 340 13.11 -13.45 -4.34
C GLY A 340 13.69 -14.87 -4.47
N ALA A 341 12.87 -15.82 -4.94
CA ALA A 341 13.27 -17.24 -5.02
C ALA A 341 14.43 -17.52 -5.98
N PHE A 342 14.64 -16.65 -6.97
CA PHE A 342 15.61 -16.86 -8.05
C PHE A 342 16.91 -16.07 -7.88
N THR A 343 17.06 -15.31 -6.78
CA THR A 343 18.30 -14.56 -6.50
C THR A 343 19.45 -15.47 -6.13
N ASP A 344 20.63 -15.18 -6.66
CA ASP A 344 21.90 -15.85 -6.28
C ASP A 344 22.52 -15.21 -5.03
N LYS A 345 21.88 -14.16 -4.45
CA LYS A 345 22.41 -13.32 -3.36
C LYS A 345 21.62 -13.47 -2.05
N ALA A 346 20.89 -14.57 -1.86
CA ALA A 346 19.95 -14.72 -0.74
C ALA A 346 20.57 -14.40 0.63
N ASP A 347 21.80 -14.82 0.90
CA ASP A 347 22.47 -14.58 2.18
C ASP A 347 22.77 -13.07 2.38
N LEU A 348 23.18 -12.36 1.33
CA LEU A 348 23.40 -10.91 1.39
C LEU A 348 22.08 -10.15 1.58
N VAL A 349 21.01 -10.63 0.94
CA VAL A 349 19.67 -10.05 1.10
C VAL A 349 19.20 -10.19 2.55
N VAL A 350 19.43 -11.35 3.18
CA VAL A 350 19.08 -11.57 4.59
C VAL A 350 19.90 -10.65 5.51
N GLU A 351 21.19 -10.41 5.22
CA GLU A 351 22.00 -9.43 5.95
C GLU A 351 21.43 -8.00 5.79
N ALA A 352 21.03 -7.63 4.58
CA ALA A 352 20.39 -6.34 4.34
C ALA A 352 19.06 -6.22 5.11
N ILE A 353 18.23 -7.28 5.12
CA ILE A 353 16.98 -7.33 5.88
C ILE A 353 17.24 -7.08 7.39
N ARG A 354 18.29 -7.66 7.98
CA ARG A 354 18.66 -7.41 9.40
C ARG A 354 18.87 -5.93 9.68
N CYS A 355 19.58 -5.23 8.79
CA CYS A 355 19.80 -3.80 8.93
C CYS A 355 18.49 -3.01 8.72
N LEU A 356 17.77 -3.28 7.62
CA LEU A 356 16.57 -2.55 7.24
C LEU A 356 15.47 -2.63 8.32
N ARG A 357 15.31 -3.80 8.95
CA ARG A 357 14.33 -4.03 10.00
C ARG A 357 14.83 -3.74 11.42
N SER A 358 16.06 -3.28 11.58
CA SER A 358 16.55 -2.85 12.89
C SER A 358 15.66 -1.75 13.47
N VAL A 359 15.54 -1.69 14.81
CA VAL A 359 14.74 -0.66 15.49
C VAL A 359 15.17 0.75 15.09
N GLU A 360 16.48 0.97 14.91
CA GLU A 360 17.02 2.25 14.41
C GLU A 360 16.50 2.60 13.01
N SER A 361 16.50 1.63 12.08
CA SER A 361 16.01 1.82 10.72
C SER A 361 14.51 2.04 10.68
N GLN A 362 13.73 1.28 11.44
CA GLN A 362 12.28 1.45 11.56
C GLN A 362 11.93 2.80 12.20
N LYS A 363 12.67 3.21 13.25
CA LYS A 363 12.53 4.55 13.87
C LYS A 363 12.74 5.65 12.85
N ALA A 364 13.85 5.61 12.10
CA ALA A 364 14.18 6.60 11.09
C ALA A 364 13.11 6.66 9.98
N TYR A 365 12.60 5.51 9.56
CA TYR A 365 11.51 5.44 8.58
C TYR A 365 10.20 6.01 9.12
N MET A 366 9.78 5.62 10.32
CA MET A 366 8.59 6.16 10.98
C MET A 366 8.68 7.69 11.13
N GLN A 367 9.83 8.22 11.56
CA GLN A 367 10.04 9.66 11.70
C GLN A 367 9.94 10.42 10.37
N THR A 368 10.33 9.80 9.25
CA THR A 368 10.38 10.44 7.93
C THR A 368 9.09 10.23 7.14
N ALA A 369 8.59 9.00 7.10
CA ALA A 369 7.41 8.60 6.30
C ALA A 369 6.10 8.71 7.08
N GLY A 370 6.16 8.61 8.41
CA GLY A 370 4.98 8.54 9.27
C GLY A 370 4.35 7.13 9.32
N ASP A 371 4.98 6.15 8.68
CA ASP A 371 4.54 4.74 8.71
C ASP A 371 5.06 4.05 9.97
N PRO A 372 4.18 3.45 10.80
CA PRO A 372 4.56 2.91 12.10
C PRO A 372 5.44 1.67 11.99
N GLY A 373 6.52 1.58 12.75
CA GLY A 373 7.39 0.39 12.78
C GLY A 373 6.69 -0.84 13.35
N ALA A 374 7.15 -2.03 12.94
CA ALA A 374 6.64 -3.31 13.44
C ALA A 374 7.22 -3.69 14.81
N ALA A 375 8.33 -3.09 15.23
CA ALA A 375 9.00 -3.37 16.49
C ALA A 375 8.29 -2.72 17.68
N ASP A 376 7.94 -3.53 18.69
CA ASP A 376 7.17 -3.11 19.86
C ASP A 376 7.90 -2.02 20.67
N GLU A 377 9.22 -2.12 20.85
CA GLU A 377 10.02 -1.17 21.63
C GLU A 377 10.04 0.27 21.06
N LEU A 378 9.69 0.46 19.78
CA LEU A 378 9.58 1.80 19.19
C LEU A 378 8.57 2.69 19.91
N TYR A 379 7.49 2.08 20.42
CA TYR A 379 6.39 2.80 21.04
C TYR A 379 6.69 3.26 22.46
N ASP A 380 7.82 2.82 23.03
CA ASP A 380 8.37 3.32 24.31
C ASP A 380 9.43 4.42 24.11
N ASP A 381 9.88 4.67 22.85
CA ASP A 381 10.87 5.70 22.56
C ASP A 381 10.30 7.12 22.76
N PRO A 382 10.96 7.97 23.60
CA PRO A 382 10.45 9.31 23.89
C PRO A 382 10.37 10.24 22.69
N GLU A 383 11.21 10.07 21.66
CA GLU A 383 11.18 10.89 20.45
C GLU A 383 10.00 10.49 19.57
N ILE A 384 9.74 9.18 19.44
CA ILE A 384 8.55 8.66 18.74
C ILE A 384 7.29 9.16 19.43
N ARG A 385 7.16 9.01 20.76
CA ARG A 385 5.98 9.45 21.51
C ARG A 385 5.77 10.96 21.41
N LYS A 386 6.84 11.73 21.31
CA LYS A 386 6.76 13.19 21.13
C LYS A 386 6.29 13.57 19.73
N GLN A 387 6.81 12.88 18.69
CA GLN A 387 6.47 13.17 17.29
C GLN A 387 5.10 12.59 16.91
N PHE A 388 4.76 11.42 17.44
CA PHE A 388 3.51 10.69 17.21
C PHE A 388 2.75 10.53 18.53
N PRO A 389 1.98 11.53 18.95
CA PRO A 389 1.26 11.47 20.22
C PRO A 389 0.19 10.37 20.26
N MET A 390 -0.15 9.76 19.12
CA MET A 390 -1.02 8.59 18.97
C MET A 390 -0.27 7.25 19.08
N ALA A 391 0.99 7.22 19.47
CA ALA A 391 1.83 6.01 19.49
C ALA A 391 1.20 4.84 20.27
N ASP A 392 0.60 5.11 21.44
CA ASP A 392 -0.09 4.07 22.23
C ASP A 392 -1.29 3.49 21.47
N GLN A 393 -2.08 4.34 20.80
CA GLN A 393 -3.23 3.92 19.99
C GLN A 393 -2.82 3.10 18.77
N ILE A 394 -1.70 3.46 18.13
CA ILE A 394 -1.13 2.70 17.01
C ILE A 394 -0.67 1.33 17.49
N ARG A 395 0.09 1.27 18.61
CA ARG A 395 0.55 0.01 19.20
C ARG A 395 -0.61 -0.93 19.52
N GLU A 396 -1.64 -0.42 20.20
CA GLU A 396 -2.86 -1.17 20.50
C GLU A 396 -3.55 -1.66 19.21
N GLY A 397 -3.69 -0.76 18.22
CA GLY A 397 -4.28 -1.11 16.93
C GLY A 397 -3.52 -2.21 16.20
N LEU A 398 -2.18 -2.23 16.25
CA LEU A 398 -1.36 -3.27 15.62
C LEU A 398 -1.43 -4.63 16.34
N GLU A 399 -1.78 -4.63 17.63
CA GLU A 399 -2.06 -5.87 18.37
C GLU A 399 -3.45 -6.45 18.06
N ASP A 400 -4.45 -5.59 17.79
CA ASP A 400 -5.86 -5.98 17.63
C ASP A 400 -6.37 -5.91 16.21
N ALA A 401 -5.58 -5.37 15.27
CA ALA A 401 -6.02 -5.13 13.90
C ALA A 401 -6.37 -6.42 13.15
N GLY A 402 -7.40 -6.32 12.31
CA GLY A 402 -7.87 -7.41 11.46
C GLY A 402 -7.14 -7.45 10.12
N PRO A 403 -6.45 -8.55 9.78
CA PRO A 403 -5.83 -8.71 8.48
C PRO A 403 -6.88 -8.78 7.36
N ARG A 404 -6.49 -8.41 6.16
CA ARG A 404 -7.21 -8.78 4.94
C ARG A 404 -7.12 -10.31 4.75
N PRO A 405 -8.00 -10.95 3.96
CA PRO A 405 -7.97 -12.39 3.77
C PRO A 405 -6.57 -12.91 3.39
N ILE A 406 -6.08 -13.90 4.13
CA ILE A 406 -4.82 -14.58 3.84
C ILE A 406 -5.15 -15.79 2.97
N THR A 407 -4.86 -15.69 1.69
CA THR A 407 -5.16 -16.73 0.70
C THR A 407 -4.25 -16.60 -0.51
N PRO A 408 -3.83 -17.72 -1.16
CA PRO A 408 -3.07 -17.65 -2.41
C PRO A 408 -3.88 -17.05 -3.58
N PHE A 409 -5.19 -16.89 -3.42
CA PHE A 409 -6.10 -16.32 -4.43
C PHE A 409 -6.46 -14.85 -4.16
N TYR A 410 -5.70 -14.18 -3.31
CA TYR A 410 -6.01 -12.82 -2.87
C TYR A 410 -6.20 -11.84 -4.02
N GLY A 411 -5.42 -11.96 -5.10
CA GLY A 411 -5.53 -11.09 -6.27
C GLY A 411 -6.92 -11.11 -6.92
N ASP A 412 -7.54 -12.30 -7.03
CA ASP A 412 -8.87 -12.48 -7.60
C ASP A 412 -9.95 -12.01 -6.62
N VAL A 413 -9.78 -12.32 -5.34
CA VAL A 413 -10.72 -11.92 -4.27
C VAL A 413 -10.78 -10.40 -4.15
N THR A 414 -9.63 -9.71 -4.09
CA THR A 414 -9.63 -8.24 -3.99
C THR A 414 -10.24 -7.57 -5.22
N ALA A 415 -10.02 -8.12 -6.43
CA ALA A 415 -10.65 -7.61 -7.64
C ALA A 415 -12.18 -7.75 -7.60
N ALA A 416 -12.70 -8.90 -7.15
CA ALA A 416 -14.14 -9.12 -7.01
C ALA A 416 -14.79 -8.18 -5.98
N ILE A 417 -14.13 -7.95 -4.83
CA ILE A 417 -14.57 -6.97 -3.82
C ILE A 417 -14.60 -5.55 -4.39
N GLN A 418 -13.53 -5.17 -5.09
CA GLN A 418 -13.44 -3.84 -5.72
C GLN A 418 -14.52 -3.61 -6.78
N ASP A 419 -14.93 -4.65 -7.52
CA ASP A 419 -16.01 -4.57 -8.49
C ASP A 419 -17.39 -4.57 -7.83
N GLY A 420 -17.60 -5.41 -6.84
CA GLY A 420 -18.89 -5.57 -6.17
C GLY A 420 -19.27 -4.39 -5.26
N TYR A 421 -18.30 -3.74 -4.63
CA TYR A 421 -18.53 -2.61 -3.69
C TYR A 421 -18.23 -1.23 -4.29
N HIS A 422 -18.09 -1.13 -5.61
CA HIS A 422 -17.86 0.14 -6.30
C HIS A 422 -18.88 0.38 -7.43
N PRO A 423 -19.35 1.63 -7.61
CA PRO A 423 -19.10 2.78 -6.73
C PRO A 423 -20.05 2.78 -5.50
N PRO A 424 -19.65 3.43 -4.38
CA PRO A 424 -20.44 3.43 -3.13
C PRO A 424 -21.89 3.90 -3.27
N ASP A 425 -22.19 4.82 -4.18
CA ASP A 425 -23.51 5.35 -4.46
C ASP A 425 -24.43 4.39 -5.26
N SER A 426 -23.90 3.26 -5.74
CA SER A 426 -24.67 2.22 -6.44
C SER A 426 -25.01 1.00 -5.56
N LEU A 427 -24.50 0.95 -4.34
CA LEU A 427 -24.63 -0.21 -3.47
C LEU A 427 -26.07 -0.41 -2.99
N SER A 428 -26.44 -1.65 -2.74
CA SER A 428 -27.71 -2.09 -2.17
C SER A 428 -27.43 -2.96 -0.95
N GLU A 429 -27.97 -2.58 0.19
CA GLU A 429 -27.93 -3.39 1.42
C GLU A 429 -28.42 -4.83 1.18
N GLU A 430 -29.44 -4.99 0.33
CA GLU A 430 -30.09 -6.28 0.11
C GLU A 430 -29.32 -7.20 -0.84
N THR A 431 -28.56 -6.67 -1.81
CA THR A 431 -28.03 -7.47 -2.94
C THR A 431 -26.54 -7.37 -3.15
N THR A 432 -25.86 -6.32 -2.67
CA THR A 432 -24.42 -6.13 -2.93
C THR A 432 -23.58 -7.28 -2.41
N ALA A 433 -23.81 -7.70 -1.17
CA ALA A 433 -23.07 -8.77 -0.54
C ALA A 433 -23.22 -10.12 -1.26
N ASP A 434 -24.46 -10.49 -1.64
CA ASP A 434 -24.75 -11.73 -2.39
C ASP A 434 -24.16 -11.71 -3.80
N THR A 435 -24.26 -10.55 -4.48
CA THR A 435 -23.68 -10.38 -5.82
C THR A 435 -22.16 -10.50 -5.77
N THR A 436 -21.53 -9.88 -4.78
CA THR A 436 -20.07 -9.91 -4.62
C THR A 436 -19.57 -11.32 -4.26
N ALA A 437 -20.29 -12.04 -3.40
CA ALA A 437 -19.97 -13.46 -3.13
C ALA A 437 -19.99 -14.30 -4.41
N SER A 438 -21.02 -14.13 -5.24
CA SER A 438 -21.10 -14.82 -6.53
C SER A 438 -19.98 -14.43 -7.49
N MET A 439 -19.50 -13.17 -7.46
CA MET A 439 -18.33 -12.75 -8.22
C MET A 439 -17.05 -13.44 -7.72
N ILE A 440 -16.85 -13.52 -6.40
CA ILE A 440 -15.71 -14.24 -5.81
C ILE A 440 -15.72 -15.71 -6.24
N GLU A 441 -16.86 -16.39 -6.12
CA GLU A 441 -17.01 -17.78 -6.54
C GLU A 441 -16.72 -17.98 -8.04
N ALA A 442 -17.20 -17.05 -8.89
CA ALA A 442 -16.99 -17.12 -10.34
C ALA A 442 -15.52 -16.91 -10.75
N VAL A 443 -14.77 -16.02 -10.08
CA VAL A 443 -13.34 -15.82 -10.37
C VAL A 443 -12.51 -16.98 -9.84
N LEU A 444 -12.82 -17.52 -8.66
CA LEU A 444 -12.14 -18.69 -8.09
C LEU A 444 -12.34 -19.94 -8.93
N SER A 445 -13.55 -20.15 -9.51
CA SER A 445 -13.82 -21.26 -10.43
C SER A 445 -13.32 -21.06 -11.87
N ASN A 446 -12.65 -19.93 -12.16
CA ASN A 446 -12.23 -19.51 -13.51
C ASN A 446 -13.39 -19.37 -14.52
N GLU A 447 -14.61 -19.15 -14.04
CA GLU A 447 -15.77 -18.89 -14.89
C GLU A 447 -15.82 -17.43 -15.37
N GLN A 448 -15.15 -16.53 -14.64
CA GLN A 448 -15.02 -15.12 -14.95
C GLN A 448 -13.57 -14.65 -14.75
N LEU A 449 -13.10 -13.71 -15.61
CA LEU A 449 -11.88 -12.94 -15.44
C LEU A 449 -12.27 -11.50 -15.12
N LEU A 450 -11.66 -10.88 -14.09
CA LEU A 450 -11.88 -9.49 -13.70
C LEU A 450 -10.71 -8.59 -14.07
#